data_6d3f07730f3f63f319dcc567bed7bbb6
#
_entry.id   6d3f07730f3f63f319dcc567bed7bbb6
#
_cell.length_a   1.000
_cell.length_b   1.000
_cell.length_c   1.000
_cell.angle_alpha   90.00
_cell.angle_beta   90.00
_cell.angle_gamma   90.00
#
_symmetry.space_group_name_H-M   'P 1'
#
loop_
_entity.id
_entity.type
_entity.pdbx_description
1 polymer ?
#
loop_
_entity_poly.entity_id
_entity_poly.type
_entity_poly.pdbx_seq_one_letter_code
_entity_poly.pdbx_strand_id
1 'polypeptide(L)'
;MRERNDILVGLMVAFIVLFPLGYLIHISPRFPGSLAGGITGMVAAVLMVLTLPYVLVKHVKWAANASAGIVSKPTLLAVHIYAGVLAAILGLIHAAHTFESPAGLVLTGSLLLTVLSGYIGRHLLGQVAKALRGRKSELASLQGAFLGLEVTVPGEPEMPPLRRWQRFFFVSGEPPVAPFEKNAEALAAAMADTEFALRAESATNALFGKWRWLHIVVGCIVYAVLVVHIGAAIYFGLRWL
;
A
#
# COMPACT_ATOMS: atom_id res chain seq x y z
N MET A 1 -11.41 -10.04 -13.28
CA MET A 1 -12.23 -9.27 -12.28
C MET A 1 -11.38 -8.32 -11.40
N ARG A 2 -10.18 -8.73 -10.96
CA ARG A 2 -9.36 -7.91 -10.03
C ARG A 2 -8.89 -6.59 -10.65
N GLU A 3 -8.38 -6.60 -11.88
CA GLU A 3 -7.92 -5.41 -12.61
C GLU A 3 -9.03 -4.38 -12.83
N ARG A 4 -10.23 -4.82 -13.17
CA ARG A 4 -11.38 -3.93 -13.39
C ARG A 4 -11.79 -3.20 -12.11
N ASN A 5 -11.70 -3.87 -10.96
CA ASN A 5 -11.99 -3.24 -9.67
C ASN A 5 -10.90 -2.23 -9.27
N ASP A 6 -9.65 -2.49 -9.62
CA ASP A 6 -8.53 -1.60 -9.32
C ASP A 6 -8.61 -0.31 -10.18
N ILE A 7 -9.02 -0.41 -11.43
CA ILE A 7 -9.29 0.74 -12.31
C ILE A 7 -10.45 1.57 -11.76
N LEU A 8 -11.55 0.93 -11.35
CA LEU A 8 -12.70 1.63 -10.79
C LEU A 8 -12.31 2.44 -9.54
N VAL A 9 -11.60 1.81 -8.60
CA VAL A 9 -11.13 2.50 -7.39
C VAL A 9 -10.16 3.62 -7.74
N GLY A 10 -9.30 3.43 -8.73
CA GLY A 10 -8.39 4.46 -9.22
C GLY A 10 -9.13 5.69 -9.78
N LEU A 11 -10.18 5.48 -10.58
CA LEU A 11 -11.04 6.55 -11.10
C LEU A 11 -11.77 7.28 -9.97
N MET A 12 -12.30 6.56 -8.99
CA MET A 12 -12.96 7.17 -7.82
C MET A 12 -11.98 8.02 -7.00
N VAL A 13 -10.75 7.56 -6.82
CA VAL A 13 -9.70 8.34 -6.13
C VAL A 13 -9.30 9.56 -6.95
N ALA A 14 -9.16 9.43 -8.26
CA ALA A 14 -8.89 10.57 -9.15
C ALA A 14 -10.00 11.62 -9.05
N PHE A 15 -11.27 11.20 -9.04
CA PHE A 15 -12.39 12.10 -8.81
C PHE A 15 -12.27 12.83 -7.46
N ILE A 16 -11.98 12.12 -6.37
CA ILE A 16 -11.83 12.70 -5.03
C ILE A 16 -10.71 13.77 -5.00
N VAL A 17 -9.63 13.55 -5.73
CA VAL A 17 -8.50 14.50 -5.81
C VAL A 17 -8.83 15.71 -6.66
N LEU A 18 -9.52 15.50 -7.79
CA LEU A 18 -9.81 16.57 -8.75
C LEU A 18 -11.04 17.40 -8.34
N PHE A 19 -12.01 16.80 -7.65
CA PHE A 19 -13.25 17.48 -7.27
C PHE A 19 -13.04 18.78 -6.46
N PRO A 20 -12.14 18.84 -5.45
CA PRO A 20 -11.89 20.09 -4.72
C PRO A 20 -11.38 21.25 -5.57
N LEU A 21 -10.74 20.95 -6.72
CA LEU A 21 -10.30 21.99 -7.66
C LEU A 21 -11.48 22.74 -8.29
N GLY A 22 -12.66 22.15 -8.26
CA GLY A 22 -13.91 22.79 -8.67
C GLY A 22 -14.23 24.06 -7.88
N TYR A 23 -13.65 24.24 -6.68
CA TYR A 23 -13.69 25.47 -5.90
C TYR A 23 -13.23 26.72 -6.71
N LEU A 24 -12.30 26.55 -7.63
CA LEU A 24 -11.80 27.62 -8.49
C LEU A 24 -12.83 28.08 -9.52
N ILE A 25 -13.85 27.27 -9.78
CA ILE A 25 -14.84 27.48 -10.86
C ILE A 25 -16.23 27.78 -10.29
N HIS A 26 -16.62 27.08 -9.24
CA HIS A 26 -17.98 27.16 -8.71
C HIS A 26 -18.05 26.85 -7.22
N ILE A 27 -18.81 27.65 -6.49
CA ILE A 27 -19.12 27.48 -5.08
C ILE A 27 -20.64 27.50 -4.91
N SER A 28 -21.21 26.56 -4.15
CA SER A 28 -22.64 26.53 -3.84
C SER A 28 -22.90 26.62 -2.33
N PRO A 29 -22.87 27.86 -1.76
CA PRO A 29 -22.91 28.06 -0.30
C PRO A 29 -24.19 27.54 0.37
N ARG A 30 -25.30 27.51 -0.36
CA ARG A 30 -26.61 27.07 0.18
C ARG A 30 -26.81 25.57 0.12
N PHE A 31 -26.01 24.83 -0.64
CA PHE A 31 -26.22 23.38 -0.82
C PHE A 31 -26.02 22.58 0.45
N PRO A 32 -24.96 22.78 1.28
CA PRO A 32 -24.75 22.02 2.51
C PRO A 32 -25.91 22.12 3.51
N GLY A 33 -26.57 23.29 3.57
CA GLY A 33 -27.75 23.52 4.41
C GLY A 33 -29.10 23.13 3.79
N SER A 34 -29.10 22.69 2.52
CA SER A 34 -30.30 22.20 1.86
C SER A 34 -30.65 20.78 2.31
N LEU A 35 -31.93 20.38 2.12
CA LEU A 35 -32.37 19.02 2.40
C LEU A 35 -31.55 17.98 1.65
N ALA A 36 -31.23 18.22 0.37
CA ALA A 36 -30.40 17.33 -0.45
C ALA A 36 -28.96 17.25 0.08
N GLY A 37 -28.35 18.39 0.42
CA GLY A 37 -27.03 18.46 1.04
C GLY A 37 -26.99 17.75 2.39
N GLY A 38 -28.00 17.97 3.23
CA GLY A 38 -28.15 17.30 4.53
C GLY A 38 -28.24 15.77 4.41
N ILE A 39 -29.09 15.27 3.50
CA ILE A 39 -29.20 13.82 3.23
C ILE A 39 -27.86 13.26 2.74
N THR A 40 -27.18 13.95 1.83
CA THR A 40 -25.87 13.53 1.31
C THR A 40 -24.85 13.42 2.43
N GLY A 41 -24.80 14.40 3.34
CA GLY A 41 -23.92 14.38 4.51
C GLY A 41 -24.23 13.24 5.48
N MET A 42 -25.53 13.00 5.77
CA MET A 42 -25.95 11.88 6.63
C MET A 42 -25.55 10.51 6.04
N VAL A 43 -25.78 10.30 4.74
CA VAL A 43 -25.37 9.06 4.07
C VAL A 43 -23.85 8.90 4.12
N ALA A 44 -23.09 9.97 3.89
CA ALA A 44 -21.64 9.96 4.01
C ALA A 44 -21.19 9.54 5.43
N ALA A 45 -21.81 10.10 6.47
CA ALA A 45 -21.51 9.76 7.85
C ALA A 45 -21.82 8.29 8.18
N VAL A 46 -22.95 7.77 7.72
CA VAL A 46 -23.32 6.34 7.89
C VAL A 46 -22.27 5.44 7.19
N LEU A 47 -21.87 5.77 5.99
CA LEU A 47 -20.82 5.02 5.27
C LEU A 47 -19.47 5.07 6.00
N MET A 48 -19.10 6.20 6.61
CA MET A 48 -17.92 6.28 7.46
C MET A 48 -18.03 5.32 8.65
N VAL A 49 -19.16 5.28 9.34
CA VAL A 49 -19.40 4.34 10.45
C VAL A 49 -19.27 2.88 9.97
N LEU A 50 -19.73 2.56 8.76
CA LEU A 50 -19.61 1.22 8.17
C LEU A 50 -18.14 0.80 7.90
N THR A 51 -17.18 1.69 7.97
CA THR A 51 -15.76 1.32 7.86
C THR A 51 -15.19 0.80 9.19
N LEU A 52 -15.79 1.11 10.34
CA LEU A 52 -15.32 0.74 11.69
C LEU A 52 -15.30 -0.76 11.96
N PRO A 53 -16.27 -1.59 11.53
CA PRO A 53 -16.25 -3.03 11.80
C PRO A 53 -14.96 -3.71 11.39
N TYR A 54 -14.38 -3.35 10.25
CA TYR A 54 -13.08 -3.90 9.83
C TYR A 54 -11.96 -3.53 10.82
N VAL A 55 -11.93 -2.29 11.27
CA VAL A 55 -10.91 -1.79 12.20
C VAL A 55 -11.02 -2.50 13.55
N LEU A 56 -12.27 -2.65 14.06
CA LEU A 56 -12.56 -3.35 15.31
C LEU A 56 -12.15 -4.82 15.23
N VAL A 57 -12.55 -5.54 14.20
CA VAL A 57 -12.23 -6.97 14.02
C VAL A 57 -10.72 -7.18 13.84
N LYS A 58 -10.02 -6.20 13.26
CA LYS A 58 -8.57 -6.30 13.05
C LYS A 58 -7.76 -6.06 14.33
N HIS A 59 -8.20 -5.16 15.20
CA HIS A 59 -7.41 -4.69 16.34
C HIS A 59 -7.93 -5.15 17.71
N VAL A 60 -9.20 -5.59 17.79
CA VAL A 60 -9.85 -5.95 19.05
C VAL A 60 -10.20 -7.45 19.06
N LYS A 61 -9.61 -8.19 19.98
CA LYS A 61 -9.76 -9.67 20.06
C LYS A 61 -11.22 -10.12 20.24
N TRP A 62 -11.99 -9.45 21.12
CA TRP A 62 -13.39 -9.83 21.32
C TRP A 62 -14.23 -9.63 20.06
N ALA A 63 -13.99 -8.54 19.30
CA ALA A 63 -14.70 -8.29 18.04
C ALA A 63 -14.32 -9.31 16.97
N ALA A 64 -13.05 -9.72 16.92
CA ALA A 64 -12.58 -10.79 16.04
C ALA A 64 -13.26 -12.12 16.35
N ASN A 65 -13.42 -12.46 17.63
CA ASN A 65 -14.09 -13.70 18.07
C ASN A 65 -15.61 -13.63 17.79
N ALA A 66 -16.25 -12.50 18.07
CA ALA A 66 -17.68 -12.31 17.82
C ALA A 66 -18.05 -12.35 16.32
N SER A 67 -17.13 -11.92 15.45
CA SER A 67 -17.36 -11.95 13.99
C SER A 67 -16.94 -13.28 13.35
N ALA A 68 -16.28 -14.18 14.10
CA ALA A 68 -15.84 -15.46 13.59
C ALA A 68 -17.02 -16.31 13.12
N GLY A 69 -17.00 -16.74 11.86
CA GLY A 69 -18.08 -17.50 11.23
C GLY A 69 -19.23 -16.67 10.66
N ILE A 70 -19.34 -15.37 10.96
CA ILE A 70 -20.42 -14.50 10.44
C ILE A 70 -19.96 -13.79 9.16
N VAL A 71 -18.81 -13.11 9.21
CA VAL A 71 -18.30 -12.33 8.09
C VAL A 71 -16.79 -12.54 7.93
N SER A 72 -16.33 -12.77 6.70
CA SER A 72 -14.93 -12.96 6.42
C SER A 72 -14.14 -11.63 6.51
N LYS A 73 -12.88 -11.69 6.99
CA LYS A 73 -11.99 -10.50 7.02
C LYS A 73 -11.80 -9.83 5.66
N PRO A 74 -11.67 -10.58 4.54
CA PRO A 74 -11.63 -9.97 3.21
C PRO A 74 -12.90 -9.19 2.85
N THR A 75 -14.07 -9.68 3.23
CA THR A 75 -15.36 -8.99 3.01
C THR A 75 -15.42 -7.69 3.79
N LEU A 76 -15.05 -7.71 5.08
CA LEU A 76 -14.98 -6.49 5.91
C LEU A 76 -13.98 -5.46 5.35
N LEU A 77 -12.84 -5.92 4.83
CA LEU A 77 -11.89 -5.05 4.16
C LEU A 77 -12.47 -4.43 2.89
N ALA A 78 -13.21 -5.21 2.10
CA ALA A 78 -13.88 -4.69 0.90
C ALA A 78 -14.91 -3.62 1.28
N VAL A 79 -15.75 -3.88 2.28
CA VAL A 79 -16.74 -2.89 2.81
C VAL A 79 -16.00 -1.63 3.29
N HIS A 80 -14.92 -1.77 4.06
CA HIS A 80 -14.11 -0.64 4.53
C HIS A 80 -13.62 0.24 3.38
N ILE A 81 -13.12 -0.37 2.31
CA ILE A 81 -12.57 0.36 1.17
C ILE A 81 -13.68 1.06 0.38
N TYR A 82 -14.72 0.33 -0.02
CA TYR A 82 -15.79 0.91 -0.84
C TYR A 82 -16.63 1.93 -0.08
N ALA A 83 -16.96 1.64 1.18
CA ALA A 83 -17.69 2.59 2.02
C ALA A 83 -16.86 3.85 2.29
N GLY A 84 -15.56 3.70 2.56
CA GLY A 84 -14.65 4.84 2.80
C GLY A 84 -14.50 5.75 1.56
N VAL A 85 -14.33 5.17 0.38
CA VAL A 85 -14.23 5.94 -0.87
C VAL A 85 -15.54 6.62 -1.21
N LEU A 86 -16.68 5.91 -1.07
CA LEU A 86 -18.00 6.47 -1.35
C LEU A 86 -18.37 7.56 -0.33
N ALA A 87 -18.03 7.37 0.95
CA ALA A 87 -18.22 8.39 1.99
C ALA A 87 -17.44 9.67 1.66
N ALA A 88 -16.20 9.53 1.15
CA ALA A 88 -15.40 10.68 0.74
C ALA A 88 -16.03 11.42 -0.45
N ILE A 89 -16.52 10.72 -1.46
CA ILE A 89 -17.22 11.32 -2.60
C ILE A 89 -18.45 12.09 -2.13
N LEU A 90 -19.31 11.47 -1.32
CA LEU A 90 -20.51 12.10 -0.82
C LEU A 90 -20.21 13.26 0.14
N GLY A 91 -19.17 13.13 0.97
CA GLY A 91 -18.70 14.21 1.84
C GLY A 91 -18.23 15.43 1.06
N LEU A 92 -17.50 15.22 -0.04
CA LEU A 92 -17.08 16.30 -0.95
C LEU A 92 -18.28 16.96 -1.64
N ILE A 93 -19.24 16.17 -2.09
CA ILE A 93 -20.49 16.68 -2.70
C ILE A 93 -21.28 17.48 -1.65
N HIS A 94 -21.38 16.98 -0.41
CA HIS A 94 -22.02 17.68 0.70
C HIS A 94 -21.36 19.04 0.98
N ALA A 95 -20.00 19.09 0.96
CA ALA A 95 -19.27 20.33 1.14
C ALA A 95 -19.52 21.35 0.02
N ALA A 96 -19.89 20.90 -1.19
CA ALA A 96 -20.22 21.72 -2.36
C ALA A 96 -19.24 22.87 -2.62
N HIS A 97 -17.94 22.59 -2.41
CA HIS A 97 -16.83 23.56 -2.51
C HIS A 97 -16.90 24.74 -1.50
N THR A 98 -17.70 24.62 -0.44
CA THR A 98 -17.74 25.62 0.65
C THR A 98 -16.79 25.20 1.77
N PHE A 99 -15.71 25.94 1.97
CA PHE A 99 -14.69 25.68 2.99
C PHE A 99 -14.67 26.77 4.07
N GLU A 100 -15.84 27.27 4.46
CA GLU A 100 -15.97 28.36 5.43
C GLU A 100 -15.79 27.90 6.88
N SER A 101 -16.16 26.64 7.17
CA SER A 101 -16.02 26.07 8.51
C SER A 101 -14.64 25.45 8.72
N PRO A 102 -13.88 25.86 9.76
CA PRO A 102 -12.60 25.22 10.10
C PRO A 102 -12.72 23.71 10.31
N ALA A 103 -13.79 23.26 10.97
CA ALA A 103 -14.07 21.83 11.18
C ALA A 103 -14.32 21.11 9.85
N GLY A 104 -15.09 21.73 8.94
CA GLY A 104 -15.34 21.18 7.60
C GLY A 104 -14.05 21.11 6.76
N LEU A 105 -13.18 22.09 6.84
CA LEU A 105 -11.89 22.10 6.14
C LEU A 105 -10.96 20.99 6.65
N VAL A 106 -10.82 20.86 7.98
CA VAL A 106 -10.01 19.80 8.58
C VAL A 106 -10.58 18.42 8.27
N LEU A 107 -11.91 18.27 8.32
CA LEU A 107 -12.58 16.99 7.98
C LEU A 107 -12.32 16.61 6.52
N THR A 108 -12.52 17.54 5.60
CA THR A 108 -12.30 17.31 4.16
C THR A 108 -10.83 16.96 3.88
N GLY A 109 -9.89 17.74 4.41
CA GLY A 109 -8.46 17.50 4.21
C GLY A 109 -7.99 16.15 4.80
N SER A 110 -8.42 15.82 6.01
CA SER A 110 -8.09 14.54 6.65
C SER A 110 -8.76 13.35 5.93
N LEU A 111 -9.97 13.52 5.42
CA LEU A 111 -10.66 12.51 4.64
C LEU A 111 -9.95 12.22 3.31
N LEU A 112 -9.55 13.26 2.57
CA LEU A 112 -8.73 13.14 1.36
C LEU A 112 -7.44 12.40 1.65
N LEU A 113 -6.72 12.80 2.69
CA LEU A 113 -5.46 12.18 3.07
C LEU A 113 -5.64 10.70 3.48
N THR A 114 -6.74 10.37 4.16
CA THR A 114 -7.07 8.98 4.53
C THR A 114 -7.32 8.12 3.30
N VAL A 115 -8.12 8.61 2.33
CA VAL A 115 -8.40 7.85 1.10
C VAL A 115 -7.15 7.68 0.26
N LEU A 116 -6.36 8.75 0.06
CA LEU A 116 -5.10 8.67 -0.68
C LEU A 116 -4.10 7.72 -0.04
N SER A 117 -3.92 7.82 1.28
CA SER A 117 -3.03 6.90 2.00
C SER A 117 -3.52 5.46 1.91
N GLY A 118 -4.82 5.21 2.00
CA GLY A 118 -5.43 3.89 1.82
C GLY A 118 -5.17 3.31 0.42
N TYR A 119 -5.33 4.14 -0.62
CA TYR A 119 -5.04 3.75 -2.00
C TYR A 119 -3.57 3.42 -2.22
N ILE A 120 -2.65 4.29 -1.77
CA ILE A 120 -1.19 4.07 -1.86
C ILE A 120 -0.80 2.77 -1.16
N GLY A 121 -1.30 2.54 0.06
CA GLY A 121 -0.98 1.34 0.82
C GLY A 121 -1.45 0.05 0.16
N ARG A 122 -2.65 0.06 -0.40
CA ARG A 122 -3.20 -1.13 -1.06
C ARG A 122 -2.53 -1.42 -2.40
N HIS A 123 -2.37 -0.41 -3.26
CA HIS A 123 -1.93 -0.62 -4.63
C HIS A 123 -0.40 -0.59 -4.76
N LEU A 124 0.26 0.47 -4.34
CA LEU A 124 1.69 0.61 -4.53
C LEU A 124 2.49 -0.31 -3.61
N LEU A 125 2.28 -0.20 -2.30
CA LEU A 125 3.02 -1.01 -1.34
C LEU A 125 2.67 -2.50 -1.42
N GLY A 126 1.42 -2.85 -1.75
CA GLY A 126 0.99 -4.22 -1.96
C GLY A 126 1.68 -4.90 -3.14
N GLN A 127 1.90 -4.17 -4.23
CA GLN A 127 2.64 -4.67 -5.41
C GLN A 127 4.12 -4.89 -5.09
N VAL A 128 4.76 -3.92 -4.43
CA VAL A 128 6.16 -4.03 -4.01
C VAL A 128 6.36 -5.24 -3.07
N ALA A 129 5.51 -5.41 -2.07
CA ALA A 129 5.59 -6.55 -1.16
C ALA A 129 5.39 -7.90 -1.85
N LYS A 130 4.59 -7.97 -2.93
CA LYS A 130 4.44 -9.18 -3.73
C LYS A 130 5.68 -9.49 -4.55
N ALA A 131 6.28 -8.47 -5.19
CA ALA A 131 7.50 -8.61 -5.97
C ALA A 131 8.67 -9.10 -5.09
N LEU A 132 8.84 -8.53 -3.90
CA LEU A 132 9.89 -8.90 -2.96
C LEU A 132 9.74 -10.33 -2.42
N ARG A 133 8.52 -10.81 -2.19
CA ARG A 133 8.29 -12.22 -1.79
C ARG A 133 8.74 -13.21 -2.87
N GLY A 134 8.57 -12.87 -4.15
CA GLY A 134 9.09 -13.66 -5.26
C GLY A 134 10.62 -13.75 -5.22
N ARG A 135 11.31 -12.65 -4.96
CA ARG A 135 12.78 -12.61 -4.85
C ARG A 135 13.33 -13.45 -3.69
N LYS A 136 12.62 -13.51 -2.57
CA LYS A 136 13.02 -14.34 -1.43
C LYS A 136 13.01 -15.84 -1.74
N SER A 137 12.03 -16.33 -2.50
CA SER A 137 11.99 -17.72 -2.93
C SER A 137 13.10 -18.02 -3.95
N GLU A 138 13.43 -17.06 -4.81
CA GLU A 138 14.54 -17.15 -5.77
C GLU A 138 15.88 -17.25 -5.05
N LEU A 139 16.14 -16.40 -4.05
CA LEU A 139 17.36 -16.48 -3.24
C LEU A 139 17.52 -17.84 -2.57
N ALA A 140 16.46 -18.37 -1.95
CA ALA A 140 16.52 -19.68 -1.31
C ALA A 140 16.87 -20.80 -2.29
N SER A 141 16.38 -20.74 -3.54
CA SER A 141 16.74 -21.72 -4.58
C SER A 141 18.20 -21.57 -5.05
N LEU A 142 18.68 -20.34 -5.18
CA LEU A 142 20.08 -20.05 -5.56
C LEU A 142 21.06 -20.49 -4.47
N GLN A 143 20.74 -20.24 -3.19
CA GLN A 143 21.54 -20.73 -2.07
C GLN A 143 21.62 -22.25 -2.03
N GLY A 144 20.50 -22.94 -2.28
CA GLY A 144 20.48 -24.40 -2.39
C GLY A 144 21.35 -24.92 -3.54
N ALA A 145 21.29 -24.25 -4.69
CA ALA A 145 22.13 -24.58 -5.83
C ALA A 145 23.62 -24.35 -5.55
N PHE A 146 23.98 -23.24 -4.87
CA PHE A 146 25.36 -22.93 -4.49
C PHE A 146 25.93 -23.96 -3.53
N LEU A 147 25.19 -24.35 -2.49
CA LEU A 147 25.59 -25.39 -1.55
C LEU A 147 25.75 -26.75 -2.26
N GLY A 148 24.92 -27.03 -3.26
CA GLY A 148 25.05 -28.24 -4.10
C GLY A 148 26.31 -28.27 -4.95
N LEU A 149 26.85 -27.11 -5.37
CA LEU A 149 28.10 -27.01 -6.11
C LEU A 149 29.32 -27.22 -5.20
N GLU A 150 29.28 -26.77 -3.97
CA GLU A 150 30.38 -26.92 -3.00
C GLU A 150 30.66 -28.38 -2.63
N VAL A 151 29.62 -29.24 -2.71
CA VAL A 151 29.75 -30.69 -2.46
C VAL A 151 30.36 -31.45 -3.65
N THR A 152 30.36 -30.87 -4.85
CA THR A 152 30.81 -31.51 -6.09
C THR A 152 32.13 -30.95 -6.62
N VAL A 153 33.06 -30.50 -5.77
CA VAL A 153 34.37 -30.01 -6.21
C VAL A 153 35.13 -31.19 -6.88
N PRO A 154 35.32 -31.20 -8.21
CA PRO A 154 36.21 -32.12 -8.83
C PRO A 154 37.64 -31.77 -8.40
N GLY A 155 38.46 -32.76 -8.09
CA GLY A 155 39.84 -32.56 -7.74
C GLY A 155 40.56 -31.60 -8.70
N GLU A 156 41.59 -30.90 -8.18
CA GLU A 156 42.41 -29.95 -8.94
C GLU A 156 42.61 -30.38 -10.41
N PRO A 157 42.31 -29.51 -11.38
CA PRO A 157 42.55 -29.87 -12.77
C PRO A 157 44.06 -30.10 -12.95
N GLU A 158 44.45 -31.33 -13.22
CA GLU A 158 45.83 -31.63 -13.64
C GLU A 158 46.13 -30.78 -14.87
N MET A 159 46.93 -29.72 -14.69
CA MET A 159 47.40 -28.90 -15.81
C MET A 159 48.32 -29.77 -16.67
N PRO A 160 48.02 -29.93 -17.96
CA PRO A 160 48.92 -30.66 -18.85
C PRO A 160 50.28 -29.98 -18.87
N PRO A 161 51.39 -30.70 -18.82
CA PRO A 161 52.73 -30.12 -18.76
C PRO A 161 52.97 -29.26 -19.99
N LEU A 162 53.28 -27.97 -19.74
CA LEU A 162 53.57 -26.98 -20.80
C LEU A 162 54.65 -27.53 -21.73
N ARG A 163 54.40 -27.60 -23.03
CA ARG A 163 55.38 -27.99 -24.02
C ARG A 163 56.58 -27.01 -23.99
N ARG A 164 57.82 -27.53 -24.14
CA ARG A 164 59.08 -26.79 -24.00
C ARG A 164 59.09 -25.46 -24.77
N TRP A 165 58.49 -25.36 -25.94
CA TRP A 165 58.46 -24.16 -26.78
C TRP A 165 57.45 -23.06 -26.19
N GLN A 166 56.45 -23.43 -25.43
CA GLN A 166 55.50 -22.49 -24.79
C GLN A 166 56.16 -21.70 -23.64
N ARG A 167 57.24 -22.22 -23.08
CA ARG A 167 58.06 -21.52 -22.08
C ARG A 167 58.96 -20.42 -22.68
N PHE A 168 59.24 -20.48 -23.99
CA PHE A 168 60.10 -19.51 -24.67
C PHE A 168 59.34 -18.25 -25.14
N PHE A 169 58.12 -18.37 -25.48
CA PHE A 169 57.26 -17.24 -25.80
C PHE A 169 56.40 -17.02 -24.57
N PHE A 170 56.59 -15.95 -23.83
CA PHE A 170 55.75 -15.51 -22.72
C PHE A 170 54.28 -15.29 -23.17
N VAL A 171 53.65 -16.32 -23.65
CA VAL A 171 52.22 -16.34 -23.89
C VAL A 171 51.59 -16.59 -22.53
N SER A 172 51.29 -15.50 -21.82
CA SER A 172 50.34 -15.52 -20.72
C SER A 172 48.96 -15.88 -21.30
N GLY A 173 48.79 -17.18 -21.61
CA GLY A 173 47.46 -17.68 -21.77
C GLY A 173 46.80 -17.58 -20.39
N GLU A 174 45.78 -16.76 -20.24
CA GLU A 174 44.95 -16.87 -19.07
C GLU A 174 44.56 -18.35 -18.95
N PRO A 175 44.76 -18.96 -17.77
CA PRO A 175 44.35 -20.35 -17.57
C PRO A 175 42.87 -20.42 -17.97
N PRO A 176 42.42 -21.42 -18.72
CA PRO A 176 41.03 -21.59 -19.03
C PRO A 176 40.29 -21.67 -17.70
N VAL A 177 39.51 -20.62 -17.39
CA VAL A 177 38.67 -20.59 -16.19
C VAL A 177 37.80 -21.83 -16.25
N ALA A 178 37.93 -22.70 -15.27
CA ALA A 178 37.18 -23.95 -15.26
C ALA A 178 35.68 -23.64 -15.37
N PRO A 179 34.90 -24.43 -16.09
CA PRO A 179 33.45 -24.21 -16.21
C PRO A 179 32.73 -24.05 -14.83
N PHE A 180 33.30 -24.68 -13.81
CA PHE A 180 32.87 -24.59 -12.43
C PHE A 180 33.06 -23.18 -11.86
N GLU A 181 34.21 -22.53 -12.06
CA GLU A 181 34.50 -21.18 -11.57
C GLU A 181 33.53 -20.15 -12.19
N LYS A 182 33.28 -20.24 -13.50
CA LYS A 182 32.30 -19.38 -14.18
C LYS A 182 30.88 -19.55 -13.65
N ASN A 183 30.48 -20.78 -13.34
CA ASN A 183 29.18 -21.06 -12.77
C ASN A 183 29.09 -20.56 -11.33
N ALA A 184 30.16 -20.71 -10.55
CA ALA A 184 30.21 -20.21 -9.18
C ALA A 184 30.17 -18.67 -9.11
N GLU A 185 30.91 -17.98 -9.99
CA GLU A 185 30.89 -16.52 -10.09
C GLU A 185 29.50 -16.00 -10.51
N ALA A 186 28.90 -16.61 -11.54
CA ALA A 186 27.55 -16.24 -11.98
C ALA A 186 26.50 -16.44 -10.88
N LEU A 187 26.62 -17.53 -10.12
CA LEU A 187 25.72 -17.83 -9.02
C LEU A 187 25.95 -16.88 -7.84
N ALA A 188 27.20 -16.55 -7.52
CA ALA A 188 27.54 -15.57 -6.48
C ALA A 188 27.01 -14.16 -6.83
N ALA A 189 27.15 -13.74 -8.10
CA ALA A 189 26.58 -12.48 -8.59
C ALA A 189 25.05 -12.46 -8.47
N ALA A 190 24.36 -13.54 -8.86
CA ALA A 190 22.90 -13.66 -8.72
C ALA A 190 22.45 -13.65 -7.24
N MET A 191 23.24 -14.24 -6.34
CA MET A 191 23.00 -14.17 -4.90
C MET A 191 23.17 -12.75 -4.36
N ALA A 192 24.20 -12.02 -4.78
CA ALA A 192 24.43 -10.63 -4.38
C ALA A 192 23.27 -9.71 -4.82
N ASP A 193 22.77 -9.87 -6.05
CA ASP A 193 21.62 -9.13 -6.56
C ASP A 193 20.33 -9.42 -5.75
N THR A 194 20.10 -10.68 -5.40
CA THR A 194 18.95 -11.06 -4.59
C THR A 194 19.07 -10.62 -3.13
N GLU A 195 20.26 -10.61 -2.54
CA GLU A 195 20.51 -10.02 -1.22
C GLU A 195 20.24 -8.50 -1.21
N PHE A 196 20.68 -7.78 -2.25
CA PHE A 196 20.38 -6.36 -2.37
C PHE A 196 18.87 -6.10 -2.43
N ALA A 197 18.13 -6.93 -3.17
CA ALA A 197 16.68 -6.86 -3.23
C ALA A 197 16.03 -7.13 -1.86
N LEU A 198 16.56 -8.04 -1.05
CA LEU A 198 16.08 -8.32 0.32
C LEU A 198 16.36 -7.18 1.29
N ARG A 199 17.50 -6.48 1.16
CA ARG A 199 17.76 -5.26 1.95
C ARG A 199 16.76 -4.16 1.62
N ALA A 200 16.37 -4.02 0.34
CA ALA A 200 15.28 -3.13 -0.07
C ALA A 200 13.92 -3.55 0.53
N GLU A 201 13.71 -4.85 0.82
CA GLU A 201 12.52 -5.34 1.51
C GLU A 201 12.43 -4.80 2.94
N SER A 202 13.52 -4.78 3.69
CA SER A 202 13.52 -4.26 5.06
C SER A 202 13.15 -2.78 5.12
N ALA A 203 13.68 -1.98 4.19
CA ALA A 203 13.33 -0.57 4.04
C ALA A 203 11.84 -0.39 3.65
N THR A 204 11.34 -1.23 2.75
CA THR A 204 9.92 -1.23 2.33
C THR A 204 9.00 -1.60 3.49
N ASN A 205 9.35 -2.59 4.30
CA ASN A 205 8.58 -2.98 5.47
C ASN A 205 8.54 -1.88 6.54
N ALA A 206 9.64 -1.13 6.72
CA ALA A 206 9.68 0.04 7.60
C ALA A 206 8.78 1.17 7.08
N LEU A 207 8.77 1.42 5.76
CA LEU A 207 7.84 2.35 5.10
C LEU A 207 6.38 1.92 5.29
N PHE A 208 6.08 0.62 5.19
CA PHE A 208 4.76 0.07 5.46
C PHE A 208 4.29 0.34 6.90
N GLY A 209 5.21 0.21 7.87
CA GLY A 209 4.93 0.51 9.26
C GLY A 209 4.55 1.98 9.46
N LYS A 210 5.36 2.90 8.92
CA LYS A 210 5.13 4.34 8.99
C LYS A 210 3.82 4.76 8.28
N TRP A 211 3.59 4.23 7.07
CA TRP A 211 2.37 4.47 6.32
C TRP A 211 1.13 3.98 7.09
N ARG A 212 1.15 2.78 7.64
CA ARG A 212 0.02 2.24 8.41
C ARG A 212 -0.28 3.10 9.62
N TRP A 213 0.74 3.56 10.32
CA TRP A 213 0.59 4.47 11.46
C TRP A 213 -0.03 5.79 11.03
N LEU A 214 0.46 6.40 9.96
CA LEU A 214 -0.11 7.63 9.39
C LEU A 214 -1.60 7.44 9.05
N HIS A 215 -1.95 6.37 8.34
CA HIS A 215 -3.34 6.08 7.96
C HIS A 215 -4.25 5.94 9.19
N ILE A 216 -3.79 5.28 10.25
CA ILE A 216 -4.54 5.13 11.49
C ILE A 216 -4.73 6.48 12.19
N VAL A 217 -3.66 7.26 12.36
CA VAL A 217 -3.73 8.56 13.03
C VAL A 217 -4.65 9.52 12.29
N VAL A 218 -4.52 9.63 10.97
CA VAL A 218 -5.39 10.49 10.18
C VAL A 218 -6.83 9.99 10.22
N GLY A 219 -7.05 8.68 10.20
CA GLY A 219 -8.37 8.09 10.40
C GLY A 219 -8.99 8.44 11.77
N CYS A 220 -8.21 8.42 12.85
CA CYS A 220 -8.68 8.87 14.16
C CYS A 220 -9.06 10.36 14.15
N ILE A 221 -8.30 11.21 13.46
CA ILE A 221 -8.62 12.63 13.29
C ILE A 221 -9.95 12.79 12.54
N VAL A 222 -10.15 12.04 11.45
CA VAL A 222 -11.43 12.05 10.70
C VAL A 222 -12.61 11.78 11.63
N TYR A 223 -12.56 10.71 12.44
CA TYR A 223 -13.67 10.38 13.34
C TYR A 223 -13.84 11.40 14.47
N ALA A 224 -12.78 11.90 15.06
CA ALA A 224 -12.86 12.91 16.11
C ALA A 224 -13.53 14.21 15.58
N VAL A 225 -13.07 14.67 14.42
CA VAL A 225 -13.62 15.89 13.80
C VAL A 225 -15.03 15.65 13.27
N LEU A 226 -15.35 14.45 12.77
CA LEU A 226 -16.70 14.07 12.34
C LEU A 226 -17.71 14.18 13.50
N VAL A 227 -17.35 13.66 14.68
CA VAL A 227 -18.21 13.77 15.88
C VAL A 227 -18.44 15.23 16.26
N VAL A 228 -17.40 16.06 16.26
CA VAL A 228 -17.52 17.49 16.54
C VAL A 228 -18.38 18.19 15.47
N HIS A 229 -18.17 17.87 14.19
CA HIS A 229 -18.92 18.45 13.07
C HIS A 229 -20.40 18.10 13.14
N ILE A 230 -20.76 16.83 13.40
CA ILE A 230 -22.14 16.39 13.55
C ILE A 230 -22.75 17.02 14.81
N GLY A 231 -22.02 17.03 15.94
CA GLY A 231 -22.48 17.65 17.17
C GLY A 231 -22.77 19.14 17.00
N ALA A 232 -21.89 19.88 16.31
CA ALA A 232 -22.10 21.29 15.97
C ALA A 232 -23.33 21.47 15.05
N ALA A 233 -23.50 20.63 14.03
CA ALA A 233 -24.63 20.69 13.11
C ALA A 233 -25.95 20.48 13.85
N ILE A 234 -26.02 19.50 14.78
CA ILE A 234 -27.21 19.25 15.61
C ILE A 234 -27.46 20.45 16.57
N TYR A 235 -26.42 20.90 17.28
CA TYR A 235 -26.54 21.96 18.26
C TYR A 235 -27.01 23.27 17.64
N PHE A 236 -26.39 23.68 16.55
CA PHE A 236 -26.72 24.95 15.88
C PHE A 236 -27.96 24.80 14.97
N GLY A 237 -28.13 23.67 14.30
CA GLY A 237 -29.27 23.41 13.41
C GLY A 237 -30.60 23.32 14.15
N LEU A 238 -30.64 22.64 15.32
CA LEU A 238 -31.86 22.52 16.15
C LEU A 238 -32.21 23.80 16.90
N ARG A 239 -31.27 24.75 17.02
CA ARG A 239 -31.52 26.01 17.72
C ARG A 239 -32.36 27.01 16.90
N TRP A 240 -32.55 26.73 15.61
CA TRP A 240 -33.31 27.58 14.68
C TRP A 240 -34.63 26.94 14.24
N LEU A 241 -34.97 25.76 14.78
CA LEU A 241 -36.28 25.13 14.72
C LEU A 241 -37.11 25.51 15.96
#